data_2d30da90d6e57195062b6ad9773c854b
#
_entry.id   2d30da90d6e57195062b6ad9773c854b
#
_cell.length_a   1.000
_cell.length_b   1.000
_cell.length_c   1.000
_cell.angle_alpha   90.00
_cell.angle_beta   90.00
_cell.angle_gamma   90.00
#
_symmetry.space_group_name_H-M   'P 1'
#
loop_
_entity.id
_entity.type
_entity.pdbx_description
1 polymer ?
#
loop_
_entity_poly.entity_id
_entity_poly.type
_entity_poly.pdbx_seq_one_letter_code
_entity_poly.pdbx_strand_id
1 'polypeptide(L)'
;MNSKLVMGNKAPDFKFKTPWDDEVKFYDAAGNNPAVLIFLRYYGCPVCQMEMAKIKQEIDLVRKKGKRVFIALQSAPETLASLIKRDDFPFTIICDPQGKVFQLYGVEAGGIIKYLHPTGLLAAIKAISRGFKHGKYEGKETQLPAAFALNAQKIIRYFHYGENISDIPPLAEMLAGI
;
A
#
# COMPACT_ATOMS: atom_id res chain seq x y z
N MET A 1 -10.21 -6.75 17.79
CA MET A 1 -10.28 -6.33 16.37
C MET A 1 -10.45 -4.84 16.36
N ASN A 2 -9.55 -4.09 15.70
CA ASN A 2 -9.78 -2.67 15.47
C ASN A 2 -10.94 -2.53 14.49
N SER A 3 -11.85 -1.59 14.76
CA SER A 3 -12.94 -1.29 13.83
C SER A 3 -12.39 -0.78 12.49
N LYS A 4 -13.05 -1.12 11.39
CA LYS A 4 -12.71 -0.57 10.07
C LYS A 4 -12.86 0.95 10.09
N LEU A 5 -11.88 1.62 9.52
CA LEU A 5 -11.90 3.08 9.37
C LEU A 5 -12.78 3.46 8.18
N VAL A 6 -13.54 4.54 8.33
CA VAL A 6 -14.47 5.04 7.31
C VAL A 6 -14.25 6.52 7.04
N MET A 7 -14.93 7.06 6.03
CA MET A 7 -14.92 8.50 5.73
C MET A 7 -15.26 9.34 6.97
N GLY A 8 -14.56 10.44 7.16
CA GLY A 8 -14.73 11.34 8.30
C GLY A 8 -13.87 10.97 9.51
N ASN A 9 -13.40 9.72 9.63
CA ASN A 9 -12.50 9.37 10.71
C ASN A 9 -11.15 10.08 10.53
N LYS A 10 -10.50 10.41 11.63
CA LYS A 10 -9.10 10.83 11.62
C LYS A 10 -8.24 9.57 11.46
N ALA A 11 -7.37 9.57 10.45
CA ALA A 11 -6.45 8.47 10.21
C ALA A 11 -5.49 8.32 11.40
N PRO A 12 -5.27 7.13 11.94
CA PRO A 12 -4.29 6.93 13.01
C PRO A 12 -2.89 7.37 12.60
N ASP A 13 -2.18 8.04 13.51
CA ASP A 13 -0.74 8.28 13.37
C ASP A 13 0.04 7.06 13.86
N PHE A 14 1.21 6.81 13.27
CA PHE A 14 2.05 5.68 13.64
C PHE A 14 3.51 5.93 13.28
N LYS A 15 4.40 5.16 13.89
CA LYS A 15 5.81 5.10 13.53
C LYS A 15 6.04 3.89 12.63
N PHE A 16 6.93 4.04 11.65
CA PHE A 16 7.27 2.99 10.70
C PHE A 16 8.76 3.06 10.32
N LYS A 17 9.25 1.98 9.71
CA LYS A 17 10.55 1.92 9.05
C LYS A 17 10.37 2.02 7.54
N THR A 18 11.33 2.66 6.88
CA THR A 18 11.52 2.51 5.43
C THR A 18 12.64 1.50 5.18
N PRO A 19 12.95 1.13 3.93
CA PRO A 19 14.15 0.33 3.65
C PRO A 19 15.46 1.00 4.11
N TRP A 20 15.46 2.32 4.36
CA TRP A 20 16.68 3.10 4.63
C TRP A 20 16.63 3.93 5.91
N ASP A 21 15.46 4.10 6.51
CA ASP A 21 15.28 4.94 7.70
C ASP A 21 14.59 4.13 8.79
N ASP A 22 15.18 4.10 10.00
CA ASP A 22 14.75 3.22 11.09
C ASP A 22 13.51 3.69 11.84
N GLU A 23 13.25 4.97 11.89
CA GLU A 23 12.07 5.51 12.55
C GLU A 23 11.57 6.76 11.82
N VAL A 24 10.39 6.66 11.24
CA VAL A 24 9.68 7.74 10.58
C VAL A 24 8.28 7.82 11.16
N LYS A 25 7.78 9.01 11.46
CA LYS A 25 6.42 9.22 11.91
C LYS A 25 5.53 9.59 10.71
N PHE A 26 4.38 8.94 10.59
CA PHE A 26 3.53 9.08 9.40
C PHE A 26 3.04 10.50 9.18
N TYR A 27 2.59 11.17 10.25
CA TYR A 27 2.12 12.55 10.13
C TYR A 27 3.23 13.52 9.74
N ASP A 28 4.44 13.31 10.25
CA ASP A 28 5.60 14.16 9.92
C ASP A 28 6.01 13.95 8.46
N ALA A 29 6.04 12.71 7.98
CA ALA A 29 6.34 12.37 6.59
C ALA A 29 5.31 12.91 5.60
N ALA A 30 4.03 12.89 5.97
CA ALA A 30 2.95 13.44 5.16
C ALA A 30 2.94 14.98 5.21
N GLY A 31 3.39 15.58 6.32
CA GLY A 31 3.37 17.03 6.54
C GLY A 31 1.96 17.60 6.42
N ASN A 32 1.82 18.80 5.95
CA ASN A 32 0.54 19.45 5.68
C ASN A 32 -0.06 19.11 4.30
N ASN A 33 0.43 18.04 3.67
CA ASN A 33 -0.07 17.63 2.36
C ASN A 33 -1.19 16.59 2.49
N PRO A 34 -2.15 16.56 1.55
CA PRO A 34 -3.02 15.42 1.35
C PRO A 34 -2.17 14.16 1.03
N ALA A 35 -2.64 13.00 1.43
CA ALA A 35 -1.88 11.77 1.27
C ALA A 35 -2.78 10.60 0.84
N VAL A 36 -2.21 9.70 0.04
CA VAL A 36 -2.79 8.38 -0.23
C VAL A 36 -1.93 7.34 0.47
N LEU A 37 -2.56 6.47 1.25
CA LEU A 37 -1.94 5.34 1.93
C LEU A 37 -2.53 4.04 1.35
N ILE A 38 -1.67 3.25 0.71
CA ILE A 38 -2.05 2.01 0.03
C ILE A 38 -1.40 0.83 0.76
N PHE A 39 -2.18 -0.18 1.06
CA PHE A 39 -1.74 -1.41 1.69
C PHE A 39 -1.67 -2.51 0.63
N LEU A 40 -0.49 -3.04 0.39
CA LEU A 40 -0.23 -4.18 -0.48
C LEU A 40 0.40 -5.30 0.34
N ARG A 41 0.36 -6.55 -0.11
CA ARG A 41 0.86 -7.69 0.68
C ARG A 41 2.34 -7.54 1.04
N TYR A 42 3.23 -7.91 0.16
CA TYR A 42 4.69 -7.84 0.31
C TYR A 42 5.35 -7.67 -1.06
N TYR A 43 6.59 -7.26 -1.07
CA TYR A 43 7.30 -6.92 -2.31
C TYR A 43 7.51 -8.12 -3.24
N GLY A 44 7.75 -9.33 -2.71
CA GLY A 44 7.89 -10.54 -3.51
C GLY A 44 6.64 -11.00 -4.28
N CYS A 45 5.48 -10.38 -4.04
CA CYS A 45 4.24 -10.69 -4.73
C CYS A 45 4.20 -10.03 -6.13
N PRO A 46 4.05 -10.80 -7.24
CA PRO A 46 4.02 -10.24 -8.59
C PRO A 46 2.92 -9.20 -8.81
N VAL A 47 1.73 -9.42 -8.25
CA VAL A 47 0.61 -8.47 -8.33
C VAL A 47 0.96 -7.17 -7.64
N CYS A 48 1.60 -7.22 -6.45
CA CYS A 48 2.02 -6.03 -5.72
C CYS A 48 3.10 -5.25 -6.47
N GLN A 49 4.09 -5.94 -7.05
CA GLN A 49 5.11 -5.30 -7.89
C GLN A 49 4.49 -4.60 -9.10
N MET A 50 3.53 -5.25 -9.76
CA MET A 50 2.82 -4.67 -10.90
C MET A 50 2.04 -3.41 -10.50
N GLU A 51 1.36 -3.41 -9.34
CA GLU A 51 0.64 -2.23 -8.85
C GLU A 51 1.59 -1.09 -8.47
N MET A 52 2.71 -1.39 -7.81
CA MET A 52 3.74 -0.38 -7.53
C MET A 52 4.30 0.23 -8.81
N ALA A 53 4.50 -0.57 -9.87
CA ALA A 53 4.97 -0.07 -11.17
C ALA A 53 3.93 0.84 -11.85
N LYS A 54 2.62 0.52 -11.76
CA LYS A 54 1.55 1.39 -12.26
C LYS A 54 1.53 2.73 -11.50
N ILE A 55 1.54 2.69 -10.17
CA ILE A 55 1.56 3.88 -9.33
C ILE A 55 2.77 4.77 -9.66
N LYS A 56 3.95 4.15 -9.91
CA LYS A 56 5.15 4.86 -10.35
C LYS A 56 4.93 5.60 -11.67
N GLN A 57 4.24 4.99 -12.64
CA GLN A 57 3.93 5.61 -13.94
C GLN A 57 2.94 6.78 -13.79
N GLU A 58 2.05 6.72 -12.81
CA GLU A 58 1.01 7.72 -12.57
C GLU A 58 1.44 8.81 -11.57
N ILE A 59 2.66 8.77 -11.06
CA ILE A 59 3.10 9.61 -9.93
C ILE A 59 3.04 11.11 -10.21
N ASP A 60 3.17 11.51 -11.47
CA ASP A 60 3.07 12.92 -11.87
C ASP A 60 1.69 13.52 -11.58
N LEU A 61 0.63 12.70 -11.62
CA LEU A 61 -0.72 13.12 -11.22
C LEU A 61 -0.78 13.53 -9.74
N VAL A 62 0.04 12.89 -8.92
CA VAL A 62 0.14 13.13 -7.47
C VAL A 62 0.98 14.37 -7.19
N ARG A 63 2.18 14.42 -7.78
CA ARG A 63 3.18 15.48 -7.55
C ARG A 63 2.67 16.85 -7.99
N LYS A 64 2.05 16.96 -9.16
CA LYS A 64 1.46 18.21 -9.68
C LYS A 64 0.39 18.79 -8.74
N LYS A 65 -0.22 17.95 -7.91
CA LYS A 65 -1.26 18.35 -6.94
C LYS A 65 -0.72 18.50 -5.50
N GLY A 66 0.59 18.45 -5.29
CA GLY A 66 1.21 18.56 -3.97
C GLY A 66 0.83 17.45 -3.00
N LYS A 67 0.45 16.28 -3.51
CA LYS A 67 0.01 15.13 -2.70
C LYS A 67 1.15 14.15 -2.42
N ARG A 68 1.02 13.32 -1.40
CA ARG A 68 1.99 12.29 -1.00
C ARG A 68 1.40 10.90 -1.21
N VAL A 69 2.23 9.94 -1.58
CA VAL A 69 1.85 8.51 -1.66
C VAL A 69 2.73 7.70 -0.72
N PHE A 70 2.09 6.84 0.04
CA PHE A 70 2.70 5.86 0.94
C PHE A 70 2.19 4.48 0.56
N ILE A 71 3.10 3.50 0.48
CA ILE A 71 2.75 2.11 0.22
C ILE A 71 3.25 1.27 1.39
N ALA A 72 2.33 0.64 2.12
CA ALA A 72 2.64 -0.28 3.21
C ALA A 72 2.76 -1.72 2.69
N LEU A 73 3.87 -2.37 3.03
CA LEU A 73 4.20 -3.74 2.67
C LEU A 73 4.57 -4.56 3.91
N GLN A 74 4.14 -5.82 3.94
CA GLN A 74 4.58 -6.77 4.97
C GLN A 74 5.99 -7.33 4.64
N SER A 75 6.87 -6.49 4.17
CA SER A 75 8.28 -6.82 3.89
C SER A 75 9.20 -6.19 4.90
N ALA A 76 10.26 -6.91 5.24
CA ALA A 76 11.31 -6.40 6.13
C ALA A 76 12.16 -5.32 5.44
N PRO A 77 12.62 -4.28 6.18
CA PRO A 77 13.47 -3.23 5.63
C PRO A 77 14.70 -3.77 4.90
N GLU A 78 15.37 -4.76 5.50
CA GLU A 78 16.59 -5.37 4.97
C GLU A 78 16.33 -6.11 3.65
N THR A 79 15.18 -6.79 3.54
CA THR A 79 14.78 -7.47 2.30
C THR A 79 14.59 -6.43 1.19
N LEU A 80 13.87 -5.35 1.46
CA LEU A 80 13.64 -4.30 0.47
C LEU A 80 14.92 -3.58 0.09
N ALA A 81 15.76 -3.20 1.06
CA ALA A 81 17.03 -2.51 0.81
C ALA A 81 18.01 -3.33 -0.07
N SER A 82 17.89 -4.67 -0.04
CA SER A 82 18.70 -5.57 -0.91
C SER A 82 18.17 -5.67 -2.33
N LEU A 83 16.90 -5.33 -2.59
CA LEU A 83 16.23 -5.53 -3.86
C LEU A 83 15.97 -4.25 -4.65
N ILE A 84 15.88 -3.10 -3.97
CA ILE A 84 15.54 -1.81 -4.56
C ILE A 84 16.51 -0.72 -4.09
N LYS A 85 16.66 0.32 -4.90
CA LYS A 85 17.40 1.52 -4.55
C LYS A 85 16.46 2.63 -4.05
N ARG A 86 17.00 3.61 -3.32
CA ARG A 86 16.23 4.73 -2.74
C ARG A 86 15.40 5.49 -3.78
N ASP A 87 15.92 5.63 -5.00
CA ASP A 87 15.29 6.40 -6.06
C ASP A 87 14.46 5.56 -7.05
N ASP A 88 14.35 4.26 -6.83
CA ASP A 88 13.57 3.39 -7.72
C ASP A 88 12.08 3.71 -7.69
N PHE A 89 11.57 4.20 -6.55
CA PHE A 89 10.18 4.57 -6.38
C PHE A 89 10.02 6.01 -5.88
N PRO A 90 9.16 6.80 -6.53
CA PRO A 90 8.92 8.20 -6.18
C PRO A 90 7.88 8.39 -5.06
N PHE A 91 7.66 7.38 -4.25
CA PHE A 91 6.76 7.35 -3.09
C PHE A 91 7.44 6.69 -1.90
N THR A 92 6.88 6.90 -0.70
CA THR A 92 7.43 6.33 0.53
C THR A 92 6.94 4.90 0.71
N ILE A 93 7.88 3.97 0.93
CA ILE A 93 7.57 2.58 1.27
C ILE A 93 7.61 2.42 2.79
N ILE A 94 6.52 1.91 3.35
CA ILE A 94 6.37 1.57 4.76
C ILE A 94 6.63 0.07 4.93
N CYS A 95 7.65 -0.28 5.71
CA CYS A 95 7.97 -1.64 6.06
C CYS A 95 7.20 -2.06 7.30
N ASP A 96 6.25 -2.98 7.17
CA ASP A 96 5.43 -3.49 8.27
C ASP A 96 5.40 -5.03 8.29
N PRO A 97 6.56 -5.71 8.50
CA PRO A 97 6.64 -7.18 8.44
C PRO A 97 5.76 -7.88 9.46
N GLN A 98 5.37 -7.20 10.54
CA GLN A 98 4.50 -7.74 11.59
C GLN A 98 3.01 -7.43 11.34
N GLY A 99 2.67 -6.61 10.33
CA GLY A 99 1.30 -6.22 10.03
C GLY A 99 0.65 -5.32 11.09
N LYS A 100 1.44 -4.58 11.88
CA LYS A 100 0.90 -3.70 12.94
C LYS A 100 0.14 -2.51 12.37
N VAL A 101 0.66 -1.91 11.29
CA VAL A 101 0.00 -0.79 10.61
C VAL A 101 -1.25 -1.29 9.89
N PHE A 102 -1.19 -2.49 9.28
CA PHE A 102 -2.38 -3.15 8.71
C PHE A 102 -3.47 -3.32 9.76
N GLN A 103 -3.14 -3.86 10.94
CA GLN A 103 -4.10 -4.03 12.03
C GLN A 103 -4.66 -2.69 12.53
N LEU A 104 -3.81 -1.67 12.64
CA LEU A 104 -4.19 -0.33 13.09
C LEU A 104 -5.24 0.30 12.17
N TYR A 105 -5.15 0.05 10.86
CA TYR A 105 -6.10 0.52 9.85
C TYR A 105 -7.25 -0.46 9.57
N GLY A 106 -7.37 -1.55 10.32
CA GLY A 106 -8.40 -2.56 10.14
C GLY A 106 -8.29 -3.33 8.82
N VAL A 107 -7.08 -3.41 8.25
CA VAL A 107 -6.81 -4.15 7.01
C VAL A 107 -6.55 -5.60 7.35
N GLU A 108 -7.53 -6.44 7.07
CA GLU A 108 -7.52 -7.85 7.47
C GLU A 108 -6.99 -8.76 6.36
N ALA A 109 -6.53 -9.95 6.75
CA ALA A 109 -6.27 -11.03 5.83
C ALA A 109 -7.61 -11.66 5.40
N GLY A 110 -7.75 -12.00 4.12
CA GLY A 110 -8.88 -12.75 3.61
C GLY A 110 -8.75 -14.25 3.91
N GLY A 111 -9.86 -14.97 3.75
CA GLY A 111 -9.81 -16.43 3.70
C GLY A 111 -9.26 -16.93 2.36
N ILE A 112 -9.04 -18.25 2.28
CA ILE A 112 -8.53 -18.93 1.07
C ILE A 112 -9.39 -18.64 -0.18
N ILE A 113 -10.72 -18.50 -0.01
CA ILE A 113 -11.65 -18.20 -1.09
C ILE A 113 -11.37 -16.83 -1.72
N LYS A 114 -11.08 -15.81 -0.92
CA LYS A 114 -10.72 -14.47 -1.40
C LYS A 114 -9.34 -14.44 -2.07
N TYR A 115 -8.43 -15.28 -1.58
CA TYR A 115 -7.10 -15.44 -2.18
C TYR A 115 -7.17 -16.10 -3.56
N LEU A 116 -8.01 -17.15 -3.73
CA LEU A 116 -8.20 -17.89 -4.99
C LEU A 116 -9.26 -17.27 -5.90
N HIS A 117 -9.70 -16.05 -5.64
CA HIS A 117 -10.70 -15.37 -6.48
C HIS A 117 -10.22 -15.29 -7.94
N PRO A 118 -11.07 -15.58 -8.95
CA PRO A 118 -10.67 -15.63 -10.36
C PRO A 118 -9.95 -14.37 -10.85
N THR A 119 -10.38 -13.18 -10.41
CA THR A 119 -9.72 -11.92 -10.78
C THR A 119 -8.31 -11.81 -10.22
N GLY A 120 -8.08 -12.31 -9.00
CA GLY A 120 -6.76 -12.37 -8.39
C GLY A 120 -5.82 -13.29 -9.15
N LEU A 121 -6.32 -14.46 -9.57
CA LEU A 121 -5.55 -15.42 -10.36
C LEU A 121 -5.20 -14.84 -11.76
N LEU A 122 -6.14 -14.22 -12.43
CA LEU A 122 -5.90 -13.52 -13.70
C LEU A 122 -4.88 -12.38 -13.55
N ALA A 123 -4.96 -11.62 -12.46
CA ALA A 123 -3.98 -10.57 -12.17
C ALA A 123 -2.58 -11.14 -11.94
N ALA A 124 -2.47 -12.29 -11.25
CA ALA A 124 -1.19 -12.96 -11.05
C ALA A 124 -0.59 -13.45 -12.38
N ILE A 125 -1.38 -14.09 -13.23
CA ILE A 125 -0.96 -14.52 -14.58
C ILE A 125 -0.50 -13.30 -15.40
N LYS A 126 -1.26 -12.21 -15.38
CA LYS A 126 -0.93 -10.96 -16.08
C LYS A 126 0.37 -10.34 -15.55
N ALA A 127 0.59 -10.35 -14.25
CA ALA A 127 1.82 -9.83 -13.65
C ALA A 127 3.02 -10.67 -14.09
N ILE A 128 2.92 -12.00 -14.03
CA ILE A 128 3.98 -12.91 -14.47
C ILE A 128 4.28 -12.75 -15.96
N SER A 129 3.26 -12.63 -16.82
CA SER A 129 3.44 -12.42 -18.27
C SER A 129 4.12 -11.09 -18.60
N ARG A 130 4.05 -10.11 -17.70
CA ARG A 130 4.76 -8.82 -17.79
C ARG A 130 6.18 -8.84 -17.20
N GLY A 131 6.66 -10.01 -16.79
CA GLY A 131 8.02 -10.19 -16.27
C GLY A 131 8.18 -10.01 -14.76
N PHE A 132 7.10 -9.74 -14.02
CA PHE A 132 7.14 -9.70 -12.56
C PHE A 132 7.28 -11.13 -12.01
N LYS A 133 8.36 -11.39 -11.29
CA LYS A 133 8.64 -12.72 -10.73
C LYS A 133 8.26 -12.79 -9.25
N HIS A 134 7.83 -13.98 -8.83
CA HIS A 134 7.62 -14.21 -7.41
C HIS A 134 8.98 -14.19 -6.67
N GLY A 135 9.07 -13.35 -5.68
CA GLY A 135 10.24 -13.24 -4.81
C GLY A 135 10.05 -13.98 -3.49
N LYS A 136 10.75 -13.50 -2.44
CA LYS A 136 10.64 -14.05 -1.09
C LYS A 136 9.22 -13.89 -0.56
N TYR A 137 8.70 -14.96 0.05
CA TYR A 137 7.44 -14.92 0.80
C TYR A 137 7.65 -14.19 2.14
N GLU A 138 6.81 -13.20 2.42
CA GLU A 138 6.84 -12.43 3.65
C GLU A 138 5.41 -12.09 4.10
N GLY A 139 5.21 -11.97 5.41
CA GLY A 139 3.89 -11.67 5.96
C GLY A 139 2.85 -12.75 5.68
N LYS A 140 1.61 -12.33 5.45
CA LYS A 140 0.47 -13.22 5.23
C LYS A 140 0.09 -13.29 3.75
N GLU A 141 0.15 -14.50 3.15
CA GLU A 141 -0.24 -14.72 1.74
C GLU A 141 -1.67 -14.29 1.43
N THR A 142 -2.58 -14.48 2.37
CA THR A 142 -3.99 -14.12 2.21
C THR A 142 -4.29 -12.67 2.58
N GLN A 143 -3.28 -11.83 2.81
CA GLN A 143 -3.48 -10.42 3.11
C GLN A 143 -4.19 -9.70 1.96
N LEU A 144 -5.29 -9.02 2.29
CA LEU A 144 -6.03 -8.21 1.32
C LEU A 144 -5.45 -6.81 1.23
N PRO A 145 -5.55 -6.16 0.06
CA PRO A 145 -5.17 -4.77 -0.10
C PRO A 145 -6.20 -3.83 0.51
N ALA A 146 -5.79 -2.59 0.74
CA ALA A 146 -6.66 -1.49 1.08
C ALA A 146 -6.08 -0.17 0.59
N ALA A 147 -6.92 0.87 0.48
CA ALA A 147 -6.48 2.21 0.14
C ALA A 147 -7.25 3.25 0.94
N PHE A 148 -6.55 4.30 1.35
CA PHE A 148 -7.11 5.44 2.06
C PHE A 148 -6.59 6.74 1.44
N ALA A 149 -7.47 7.70 1.17
CA ALA A 149 -7.06 9.04 0.81
C ALA A 149 -7.43 10.02 1.93
N LEU A 150 -6.44 10.83 2.32
CA LEU A 150 -6.49 11.70 3.48
C LEU A 150 -6.30 13.15 3.05
N ASN A 151 -7.10 14.06 3.58
CA ASN A 151 -6.85 15.48 3.40
C ASN A 151 -5.62 15.96 4.24
N ALA A 152 -5.30 17.25 4.16
CA ALA A 152 -4.18 17.85 4.90
C ALA A 152 -4.30 17.68 6.43
N GLN A 153 -5.52 17.64 6.98
CA GLN A 153 -5.81 17.43 8.40
C GLN A 153 -5.81 15.94 8.80
N LYS A 154 -5.46 15.04 7.85
CA LYS A 154 -5.47 13.58 8.03
C LYS A 154 -6.86 12.99 8.28
N ILE A 155 -7.91 13.65 7.80
CA ILE A 155 -9.26 13.10 7.78
C ILE A 155 -9.42 12.24 6.52
N ILE A 156 -9.95 11.04 6.68
CA ILE A 156 -10.23 10.09 5.59
C ILE A 156 -11.34 10.66 4.72
N ARG A 157 -11.04 10.84 3.43
CA ARG A 157 -11.98 11.31 2.40
C ARG A 157 -12.36 10.23 1.40
N TYR A 158 -11.55 9.18 1.34
CA TYR A 158 -11.80 7.98 0.55
C TYR A 158 -11.24 6.78 1.29
N PHE A 159 -11.90 5.67 1.22
CA PHE A 159 -11.38 4.38 1.69
C PHE A 159 -11.89 3.25 0.81
N HIS A 160 -11.08 2.21 0.70
CA HIS A 160 -11.41 0.96 0.04
C HIS A 160 -10.74 -0.19 0.78
N TYR A 161 -11.50 -1.21 1.11
CA TYR A 161 -10.99 -2.48 1.63
C TYR A 161 -11.19 -3.53 0.56
N GLY A 162 -10.12 -4.06 0.01
CA GLY A 162 -10.17 -5.01 -1.10
C GLY A 162 -10.88 -6.31 -0.75
N GLU A 163 -11.64 -6.84 -1.68
CA GLU A 163 -12.36 -8.11 -1.55
C GLU A 163 -11.51 -9.30 -2.00
N ASN A 164 -10.48 -9.07 -2.79
CA ASN A 164 -9.52 -10.05 -3.26
C ASN A 164 -8.12 -9.43 -3.42
N ILE A 165 -7.11 -10.23 -3.73
CA ILE A 165 -5.70 -9.80 -3.76
C ILE A 165 -5.34 -8.78 -4.86
N SER A 166 -6.19 -8.59 -5.86
CA SER A 166 -6.00 -7.65 -6.96
C SER A 166 -6.95 -6.47 -6.93
N ASP A 167 -7.80 -6.40 -5.91
CA ASP A 167 -8.83 -5.36 -5.77
C ASP A 167 -8.23 -4.07 -5.19
N ILE A 168 -7.52 -3.36 -6.07
CA ILE A 168 -6.85 -2.09 -5.76
C ILE A 168 -7.43 -1.04 -6.70
N PRO A 169 -8.08 0.02 -6.17
CA PRO A 169 -8.65 1.09 -6.98
C PRO A 169 -7.58 1.83 -7.79
N PRO A 170 -7.93 2.41 -8.95
CA PRO A 170 -7.03 3.29 -9.69
C PRO A 170 -6.60 4.49 -8.84
N LEU A 171 -5.34 4.93 -8.99
CA LEU A 171 -4.80 6.07 -8.25
C LEU A 171 -5.63 7.36 -8.47
N ALA A 172 -6.13 7.56 -9.69
CA ALA A 172 -6.99 8.69 -10.02
C ALA A 172 -8.28 8.74 -9.18
N GLU A 173 -8.89 7.58 -8.90
CA GLU A 173 -10.07 7.46 -8.05
C GLU A 173 -9.75 7.84 -6.60
N MET A 174 -8.66 7.31 -6.05
CA MET A 174 -8.20 7.64 -4.70
C MET A 174 -7.92 9.14 -4.54
N LEU A 175 -7.43 9.81 -5.60
CA LEU A 175 -7.08 11.21 -5.61
C LEU A 175 -8.28 12.16 -5.78
N ALA A 176 -9.42 11.67 -6.25
CA ALA A 176 -10.58 12.51 -6.56
C ALA A 176 -11.20 13.15 -5.31
N GLY A 177 -11.04 12.51 -4.14
CA GLY A 177 -11.63 12.98 -2.87
C GLY A 177 -10.75 13.94 -2.05
N ILE A 178 -9.51 14.24 -2.48
CA ILE A 178 -8.53 15.02 -1.70
C ILE A 178 -7.85 16.11 -2.51
#